data_b8181e1352031913b187a199cc9547fe
#
_entry.id   b8181e1352031913b187a199cc9547fe
#
_cell.length_a   1.000
_cell.length_b   1.000
_cell.length_c   1.000
_cell.angle_alpha   90.00
_cell.angle_beta   90.00
_cell.angle_gamma   90.00
#
_symmetry.space_group_name_H-M   'P 1'
#
loop_
_entity.id
_entity.type
_entity.pdbx_description
1 polymer ?
#
loop_
_entity_poly.entity_id
_entity_poly.type
_entity_poly.pdbx_seq_one_letter_code
_entity_poly.pdbx_strand_id
1 'polypeptide(L)'
;MVQTDQNTNSNSNDKDSQPGNLLSFLRPKNWKINLLAAKNPTWKLDKSMQKSHEIQLKAKFISRDLSWLKFDERVLDQARDTSKSLFDRLKFLAITASNLDEFFTIRMGSLYNYIDFGKERTDYSGLREVPFKQMLISSAQEFSQEKHRLFVDEILPLFPENGLLLASFADLTTLEQSEVETYFNRTIYPMLTPMVFDHTHTFPSLLAKTLIFGVVTIGGPERKVSKGKSERDRKISFVQIPLNLARFYVIEREDKIVFLPIEELIRQQLQVLYRNVEIESTTLFRITRNGDFDLVEHEDTETDFVDEIKKKIKDRRLGRVTRVEVEQEHSEFLLGEMLKRWSLEKSDIFVKTAILDFTSFWQILKHSEFKGQVAVNPPVVPPLGLKSIQIGDIFETMKRGDILLHHPYNNFEPVIQLLEQAADDPHVLAIKITLYRISKNSRIASALLRAAEQGKHVSVLFEVKARFDEENNIKEATKLQKAGCFVIYGIPGLKTHTKLLQVIRNEGTHVMSYAHLSSGNYNEDTAKLYTDLGLLTTDTRITQDIAEFFNVITGHSMPTHYEHLITAPRDMRNRLIDMIQTEMDNHKAGKAAGICWKINSLQDTLT
;
A
#
# COMPACT_ATOMS: atom_id res chain seq x y z
N MET A 1 1.22 15.81 72.58
CA MET A 1 2.49 16.45 72.92
C MET A 1 3.07 16.98 71.66
N VAL A 2 2.87 18.25 71.47
CA VAL A 2 3.86 19.34 71.65
C VAL A 2 4.80 19.42 70.45
N GLN A 3 4.91 20.40 69.69
CA GLN A 3 4.73 21.86 69.52
C GLN A 3 5.44 22.19 68.26
N THR A 4 4.81 22.86 67.32
CA THR A 4 5.04 24.28 66.91
C THR A 4 6.50 24.72 66.83
N ASP A 5 6.91 25.18 65.68
CA ASP A 5 7.23 26.59 65.53
C ASP A 5 7.33 27.09 64.06
N GLN A 6 6.98 28.34 63.98
CA GLN A 6 6.71 29.19 62.82
C GLN A 6 7.97 29.85 62.27
N ASN A 7 7.71 30.46 61.10
CA ASN A 7 8.35 31.65 60.48
C ASN A 7 9.53 31.35 59.55
N THR A 8 9.60 31.92 58.37
CA THR A 8 9.22 33.27 57.89
C THR A 8 9.27 33.34 56.36
N ASN A 9 8.33 34.09 55.82
CA ASN A 9 8.36 34.94 54.59
C ASN A 9 9.51 34.83 53.58
N SER A 10 9.13 34.60 52.32
CA SER A 10 9.38 35.65 51.29
C SER A 10 8.56 35.39 50.02
N ASN A 11 7.94 36.46 49.55
CA ASN A 11 7.21 36.66 48.30
C ASN A 11 7.94 36.11 47.08
N SER A 12 7.21 35.40 46.19
CA SER A 12 7.37 35.59 44.77
C SER A 12 6.10 35.09 44.04
N ASN A 13 5.42 36.02 43.47
CA ASN A 13 4.50 35.99 42.33
C ASN A 13 4.20 34.62 41.70
N ASP A 14 3.07 34.03 42.07
CA ASP A 14 2.34 33.06 41.30
C ASP A 14 1.36 33.82 40.38
N LYS A 15 1.79 34.10 39.16
CA LYS A 15 0.90 34.40 38.04
C LYS A 15 1.41 33.60 36.86
N ASP A 16 0.51 32.87 36.24
CA ASP A 16 0.60 32.13 34.98
C ASP A 16 0.86 30.62 35.07
N SER A 17 -0.05 29.92 35.73
CA SER A 17 -0.40 28.55 35.32
C SER A 17 -1.47 28.63 34.21
N GLN A 18 -1.08 29.06 33.00
CA GLN A 18 -1.81 28.76 31.80
C GLN A 18 -1.65 27.26 31.49
N PRO A 19 -2.72 26.55 31.06
CA PRO A 19 -2.63 25.16 30.68
C PRO A 19 -1.60 25.06 29.54
N GLY A 20 -0.53 24.32 29.80
CA GLY A 20 0.59 24.12 28.87
C GLY A 20 0.07 23.76 27.49
N ASN A 21 0.49 24.54 26.54
CA ASN A 21 0.11 24.48 25.13
C ASN A 21 0.52 23.12 24.56
N LEU A 22 -0.37 22.11 24.64
CA LEU A 22 -0.18 20.77 24.05
C LEU A 22 0.16 20.86 22.55
N LEU A 23 -0.14 21.99 21.91
CA LEU A 23 0.15 22.29 20.52
C LEU A 23 1.63 22.60 20.25
N SER A 24 2.42 22.91 21.29
CA SER A 24 3.87 23.18 21.12
C SER A 24 4.66 21.91 20.79
N PHE A 25 4.18 20.73 21.18
CA PHE A 25 4.77 19.42 20.84
C PHE A 25 4.42 18.94 19.43
N LEU A 26 3.36 19.47 18.84
CA LEU A 26 2.89 19.09 17.51
C LEU A 26 3.33 20.05 16.40
N ARG A 27 3.99 21.15 16.75
CA ARG A 27 4.63 22.04 15.76
C ARG A 27 6.12 21.66 15.66
N PRO A 28 6.57 21.01 14.58
CA PRO A 28 7.97 21.06 14.25
C PRO A 28 8.36 22.55 14.13
N LYS A 29 9.37 22.99 14.85
CA LYS A 29 9.81 24.40 14.94
C LYS A 29 10.16 25.08 13.62
N ASN A 30 9.96 24.45 12.46
CA ASN A 30 10.20 25.04 11.12
C ASN A 30 9.21 24.46 10.11
N TRP A 31 7.91 24.76 10.26
CA TRP A 31 6.89 24.50 9.23
C TRP A 31 6.82 25.59 8.15
N LYS A 32 7.83 26.43 8.02
CA LYS A 32 8.15 26.97 6.70
C LYS A 32 8.73 25.79 5.94
N ILE A 33 7.90 25.21 5.05
CA ILE A 33 8.29 24.19 4.11
C ILE A 33 9.59 24.68 3.47
N ASN A 34 10.74 24.21 3.98
CA ASN A 34 12.01 24.36 3.32
C ASN A 34 12.04 23.34 2.17
N LEU A 35 11.08 23.49 1.22
CA LEU A 35 11.16 22.90 -0.11
C LEU A 35 12.42 23.36 -0.87
N LEU A 36 13.14 24.34 -0.31
CA LEU A 36 14.32 25.00 -0.91
C LEU A 36 15.65 24.68 -0.23
N ALA A 37 15.70 23.89 0.84
CA ALA A 37 16.94 23.59 1.54
C ALA A 37 17.49 22.19 1.25
N ALA A 38 17.26 21.64 0.07
CA ALA A 38 18.19 20.70 -0.51
C ALA A 38 19.39 21.53 -0.98
N LYS A 39 20.49 21.47 -0.26
CA LYS A 39 21.76 22.06 -0.66
C LYS A 39 22.07 21.60 -2.10
N ASN A 40 21.98 22.54 -3.04
CA ASN A 40 22.42 22.49 -4.44
C ASN A 40 22.25 21.14 -5.14
N PRO A 41 21.13 20.90 -5.83
CA PRO A 41 21.15 19.96 -6.92
C PRO A 41 22.07 20.54 -8.02
N THR A 42 23.01 19.75 -8.49
CA THR A 42 23.97 20.10 -9.56
C THR A 42 23.32 20.31 -10.93
N TRP A 43 21.99 20.27 -11.03
CA TRP A 43 21.21 20.53 -12.25
C TRP A 43 20.42 21.83 -12.09
N LYS A 44 20.64 22.72 -13.03
CA LYS A 44 19.88 23.96 -13.13
C LYS A 44 18.42 23.61 -13.44
N LEU A 45 17.50 23.94 -12.53
CA LEU A 45 16.05 23.91 -12.79
C LEU A 45 15.79 24.65 -14.11
N ASP A 46 15.15 23.99 -15.06
CA ASP A 46 14.65 24.62 -16.27
C ASP A 46 13.73 25.79 -15.88
N LYS A 47 13.70 26.86 -16.67
CA LYS A 47 12.83 28.03 -16.44
C LYS A 47 11.35 27.63 -16.26
N SER A 48 10.92 26.56 -16.91
CA SER A 48 9.58 25.99 -16.76
C SER A 48 9.34 25.44 -15.35
N MET A 49 10.30 24.70 -14.80
CA MET A 49 10.23 24.16 -13.44
C MET A 49 10.28 25.26 -12.38
N GLN A 50 11.08 26.31 -12.59
CA GLN A 50 11.12 27.47 -11.70
C GLN A 50 9.74 28.16 -11.62
N LYS A 51 9.10 28.39 -12.78
CA LYS A 51 7.74 28.96 -12.84
C LYS A 51 6.72 28.07 -12.16
N SER A 52 6.81 26.77 -12.35
CA SER A 52 5.93 25.80 -11.70
C SER A 52 6.07 25.84 -10.18
N HIS A 53 7.29 25.95 -9.69
CA HIS A 53 7.59 26.09 -8.26
C HIS A 53 7.02 27.38 -7.66
N GLU A 54 7.16 28.52 -8.38
CA GLU A 54 6.55 29.79 -7.96
C GLU A 54 5.02 29.72 -7.86
N ILE A 55 4.37 29.04 -8.81
CA ILE A 55 2.90 28.81 -8.78
C ILE A 55 2.53 28.01 -7.53
N GLN A 56 3.25 26.93 -7.26
CA GLN A 56 3.01 26.07 -6.09
C GLN A 56 3.18 26.84 -4.76
N LEU A 57 4.19 27.69 -4.65
CA LEU A 57 4.41 28.50 -3.44
C LEU A 57 3.29 29.50 -3.17
N LYS A 58 2.58 29.95 -4.21
CA LYS A 58 1.44 30.86 -4.11
C LYS A 58 0.10 30.13 -3.98
N ALA A 59 0.08 28.80 -4.11
CA ALA A 59 -1.15 28.03 -4.04
C ALA A 59 -1.76 28.08 -2.64
N LYS A 60 -3.09 28.19 -2.60
CA LYS A 60 -3.86 28.18 -1.33
C LYS A 60 -3.83 26.81 -0.65
N PHE A 61 -3.74 25.74 -1.43
CA PHE A 61 -3.79 24.36 -0.97
C PHE A 61 -2.54 23.59 -1.38
N ILE A 62 -2.21 22.58 -0.62
CA ILE A 62 -1.10 21.65 -0.91
C ILE A 62 -1.63 20.57 -1.85
N SER A 63 -0.85 20.20 -2.88
CA SER A 63 -1.15 19.04 -3.71
C SER A 63 -1.21 17.77 -2.88
N ARG A 64 -2.28 17.00 -3.06
CA ARG A 64 -2.45 15.69 -2.43
C ARG A 64 -1.32 14.72 -2.79
N ASP A 65 -0.89 14.72 -4.05
CA ASP A 65 0.08 13.75 -4.54
C ASP A 65 1.51 14.14 -4.15
N LEU A 66 1.85 15.44 -4.14
CA LEU A 66 3.11 15.93 -3.56
C LEU A 66 3.17 15.70 -2.05
N SER A 67 2.05 15.93 -1.34
CA SER A 67 1.94 15.64 0.09
C SER A 67 2.15 14.14 0.39
N TRP A 68 1.68 13.26 -0.52
CA TRP A 68 1.86 11.83 -0.38
C TRP A 68 3.34 11.42 -0.51
N LEU A 69 4.09 12.02 -1.43
CA LEU A 69 5.54 11.79 -1.52
C LEU A 69 6.25 12.23 -0.23
N LYS A 70 5.84 13.36 0.36
CA LYS A 70 6.36 13.82 1.67
C LYS A 70 5.99 12.87 2.82
N PHE A 71 4.84 12.23 2.75
CA PHE A 71 4.51 11.16 3.69
C PHE A 71 5.46 9.97 3.54
N ASP A 72 5.76 9.54 2.31
CA ASP A 72 6.68 8.41 2.07
C ASP A 72 8.14 8.75 2.46
N GLU A 73 8.55 10.02 2.38
CA GLU A 73 9.81 10.50 2.98
C GLU A 73 9.85 10.24 4.50
N ARG A 74 8.76 10.50 5.23
CA ARG A 74 8.68 10.19 6.67
C ARG A 74 8.72 8.69 6.96
N VAL A 75 8.23 7.87 6.05
CA VAL A 75 8.41 6.41 6.13
C VAL A 75 9.88 6.04 5.94
N LEU A 76 10.57 6.71 5.01
CA LEU A 76 12.01 6.54 4.80
C LEU A 76 12.84 7.00 6.00
N ASP A 77 12.39 8.01 6.77
CA ASP A 77 13.05 8.45 8.00
C ASP A 77 13.16 7.32 9.03
N GLN A 78 12.24 6.36 9.01
CA GLN A 78 12.36 5.17 9.86
C GLN A 78 13.53 4.27 9.46
N ALA A 79 13.93 4.30 8.18
CA ALA A 79 15.13 3.60 7.72
C ALA A 79 16.41 4.40 7.98
N ARG A 80 16.33 5.73 8.11
CA ARG A 80 17.45 6.60 8.51
C ARG A 80 17.75 6.53 10.01
N ASP A 81 16.75 6.19 10.82
CA ASP A 81 16.87 6.13 12.27
C ASP A 81 17.86 5.04 12.71
N THR A 82 19.05 5.46 13.12
CA THR A 82 20.13 4.56 13.56
C THR A 82 19.87 3.89 14.91
N SER A 83 18.86 4.31 15.65
CA SER A 83 18.42 3.64 16.87
C SER A 83 17.67 2.34 16.60
N LYS A 84 17.24 2.12 15.34
CA LYS A 84 16.53 0.91 14.91
C LYS A 84 17.50 -0.17 14.47
N SER A 85 17.07 -1.43 14.62
CA SER A 85 17.83 -2.58 14.12
C SER A 85 18.00 -2.50 12.60
N LEU A 86 19.05 -3.15 12.08
CA LEU A 86 19.24 -3.30 10.63
C LEU A 86 17.98 -3.83 9.95
N PHE A 87 17.35 -4.82 10.54
CA PHE A 87 16.17 -5.49 9.96
C PHE A 87 14.94 -4.59 9.93
N ASP A 88 14.76 -3.72 10.92
CA ASP A 88 13.71 -2.70 10.87
C ASP A 88 14.00 -1.66 9.79
N ARG A 89 15.23 -1.22 9.65
CA ARG A 89 15.64 -0.28 8.60
C ARG A 89 15.39 -0.88 7.21
N LEU A 90 15.74 -2.16 6.98
CA LEU A 90 15.44 -2.90 5.74
C LEU A 90 13.93 -3.03 5.48
N LYS A 91 13.15 -3.31 6.52
CA LYS A 91 11.69 -3.36 6.45
C LYS A 91 11.11 -2.06 5.91
N PHE A 92 11.58 -0.91 6.42
CA PHE A 92 11.09 0.39 5.95
C PHE A 92 11.56 0.72 4.53
N LEU A 93 12.73 0.26 4.09
CA LEU A 93 13.13 0.33 2.68
C LEU A 93 12.20 -0.48 1.76
N ALA A 94 11.82 -1.69 2.18
CA ALA A 94 10.87 -2.52 1.42
C ALA A 94 9.48 -1.88 1.35
N ILE A 95 9.02 -1.27 2.46
CA ILE A 95 7.73 -0.55 2.51
C ILE A 95 7.74 0.64 1.56
N THR A 96 8.78 1.49 1.59
CA THR A 96 8.87 2.65 0.70
C THR A 96 8.96 2.26 -0.77
N ALA A 97 9.54 1.10 -1.09
CA ALA A 97 9.55 0.58 -2.45
C ALA A 97 8.15 0.18 -2.92
N SER A 98 7.41 -0.54 -2.07
CA SER A 98 6.01 -0.92 -2.35
C SER A 98 5.11 0.31 -2.49
N ASN A 99 5.29 1.30 -1.64
CA ASN A 99 4.54 2.56 -1.66
C ASN A 99 4.77 3.31 -2.97
N LEU A 100 6.02 3.44 -3.39
CA LEU A 100 6.36 4.11 -4.65
C LEU A 100 5.81 3.36 -5.87
N ASP A 101 5.80 2.02 -5.85
CA ASP A 101 5.16 1.20 -6.87
C ASP A 101 3.66 1.47 -6.96
N GLU A 102 2.98 1.59 -5.82
CA GLU A 102 1.56 1.94 -5.78
C GLU A 102 1.32 3.36 -6.31
N PHE A 103 2.17 4.32 -5.93
CA PHE A 103 2.10 5.69 -6.42
C PHE A 103 2.12 5.76 -7.95
N PHE A 104 3.09 5.09 -8.59
CA PHE A 104 3.19 5.06 -10.05
C PHE A 104 2.08 4.25 -10.71
N THR A 105 1.62 3.18 -10.07
CA THR A 105 0.53 2.35 -10.59
C THR A 105 -0.80 3.09 -10.60
N ILE A 106 -1.07 3.90 -9.56
CA ILE A 106 -2.40 4.48 -9.35
C ILE A 106 -2.42 5.99 -9.60
N ARG A 107 -1.60 6.76 -8.85
CA ARG A 107 -1.69 8.23 -8.89
C ARG A 107 -1.12 8.80 -10.18
N MET A 108 0.08 8.36 -10.53
CA MET A 108 0.66 8.71 -11.83
C MET A 108 -0.13 8.11 -12.98
N GLY A 109 -0.65 6.87 -12.81
CA GLY A 109 -1.54 6.24 -13.79
C GLY A 109 -2.77 7.10 -14.08
N SER A 110 -3.46 7.56 -13.05
CA SER A 110 -4.61 8.48 -13.17
C SER A 110 -4.21 9.78 -13.88
N LEU A 111 -3.09 10.39 -13.53
CA LEU A 111 -2.61 11.62 -14.18
C LEU A 111 -2.32 11.40 -15.67
N TYR A 112 -1.70 10.28 -16.03
CA TYR A 112 -1.49 9.92 -17.43
C TYR A 112 -2.80 9.74 -18.19
N ASN A 113 -3.85 9.17 -17.58
CA ASN A 113 -5.16 9.09 -18.19
C ASN A 113 -5.70 10.48 -18.55
N TYR A 114 -5.56 11.49 -17.67
CA TYR A 114 -5.97 12.87 -17.98
C TYR A 114 -5.19 13.43 -19.17
N ILE A 115 -3.88 13.21 -19.20
CA ILE A 115 -3.02 13.70 -20.30
C ILE A 115 -3.39 13.01 -21.63
N ASP A 116 -3.52 11.69 -21.63
CA ASP A 116 -3.77 10.88 -22.83
C ASP A 116 -5.15 11.13 -23.44
N PHE A 117 -6.16 11.42 -22.59
CA PHE A 117 -7.51 11.74 -23.03
C PHE A 117 -7.73 13.24 -23.29
N GLY A 118 -6.68 14.07 -23.16
CA GLY A 118 -6.76 15.51 -23.36
C GLY A 118 -7.73 16.22 -22.40
N LYS A 119 -7.97 15.62 -21.22
CA LYS A 119 -8.83 16.23 -20.20
C LYS A 119 -8.04 17.26 -19.41
N GLU A 120 -8.50 18.50 -19.44
CA GLU A 120 -7.90 19.57 -18.65
C GLU A 120 -8.15 19.36 -17.15
N ARG A 121 -7.07 19.39 -16.37
CA ARG A 121 -7.10 19.32 -14.91
C ARG A 121 -6.11 20.33 -14.33
N THR A 122 -6.55 21.06 -13.33
CA THR A 122 -5.66 21.86 -12.49
C THR A 122 -5.61 21.20 -11.11
N ASP A 123 -4.39 20.86 -10.66
CA ASP A 123 -4.19 20.32 -9.32
C ASP A 123 -4.36 21.41 -8.24
N TYR A 124 -4.55 21.02 -6.99
CA TYR A 124 -4.64 21.95 -5.85
C TYR A 124 -3.40 22.85 -5.70
N SER A 125 -2.25 22.44 -6.22
CA SER A 125 -1.03 23.26 -6.34
C SER A 125 -1.13 24.40 -7.37
N GLY A 126 -2.24 24.51 -8.10
CA GLY A 126 -2.43 25.49 -9.17
C GLY A 126 -1.76 25.12 -10.50
N LEU A 127 -1.13 23.96 -10.57
CA LEU A 127 -0.45 23.49 -11.78
C LEU A 127 -1.38 22.70 -12.68
N ARG A 128 -1.24 22.89 -14.00
CA ARG A 128 -1.89 22.07 -15.02
C ARG A 128 -1.17 20.71 -15.12
N GLU A 129 -1.78 19.76 -15.80
CA GLU A 129 -1.40 18.34 -15.85
C GLU A 129 0.05 18.07 -16.25
N VAL A 130 0.59 18.74 -17.27
CA VAL A 130 1.97 18.49 -17.77
C VAL A 130 3.03 19.05 -16.82
N PRO A 131 2.99 20.33 -16.39
CA PRO A 131 3.89 20.84 -15.36
C PRO A 131 3.78 20.08 -14.03
N PHE A 132 2.58 19.62 -13.68
CA PHE A 132 2.35 18.83 -12.48
C PHE A 132 3.00 17.44 -12.58
N LYS A 133 2.86 16.74 -13.73
CA LYS A 133 3.56 15.49 -14.02
C LYS A 133 5.08 15.66 -13.84
N GLN A 134 5.67 16.69 -14.44
CA GLN A 134 7.10 16.93 -14.35
C GLN A 134 7.57 17.12 -12.91
N MET A 135 6.83 17.89 -12.12
CA MET A 135 7.14 18.12 -10.70
C MET A 135 7.03 16.81 -9.88
N LEU A 136 5.98 16.01 -10.09
CA LEU A 136 5.83 14.73 -9.41
C LEU A 136 6.95 13.75 -9.75
N ILE A 137 7.34 13.66 -11.02
CA ILE A 137 8.43 12.78 -11.47
C ILE A 137 9.75 13.23 -10.84
N SER A 138 10.08 14.53 -10.87
CA SER A 138 11.30 15.05 -10.27
C SER A 138 11.36 14.73 -8.77
N SER A 139 10.28 15.02 -8.02
CA SER A 139 10.22 14.72 -6.59
C SER A 139 10.33 13.21 -6.30
N ALA A 140 9.74 12.36 -7.13
CA ALA A 140 9.85 10.92 -7.00
C ALA A 140 11.25 10.40 -7.33
N GLN A 141 11.95 11.03 -8.29
CA GLN A 141 13.34 10.70 -8.62
C GLN A 141 14.29 11.07 -7.46
N GLU A 142 14.14 12.26 -6.89
CA GLU A 142 14.89 12.70 -5.72
C GLU A 142 14.71 11.72 -4.55
N PHE A 143 13.47 11.39 -4.24
CA PHE A 143 13.14 10.40 -3.21
C PHE A 143 13.77 9.03 -3.50
N SER A 144 13.70 8.58 -4.75
CA SER A 144 14.26 7.29 -5.16
C SER A 144 15.79 7.25 -5.07
N GLN A 145 16.47 8.34 -5.45
CA GLN A 145 17.91 8.47 -5.34
C GLN A 145 18.37 8.47 -3.87
N GLU A 146 17.70 9.25 -3.04
CA GLU A 146 18.00 9.31 -1.61
C GLU A 146 17.80 7.96 -0.91
N LYS A 147 16.75 7.22 -1.27
CA LYS A 147 16.53 5.87 -0.78
C LYS A 147 17.66 4.90 -1.15
N HIS A 148 18.18 5.00 -2.39
CA HIS A 148 19.29 4.15 -2.84
C HIS A 148 20.61 4.57 -2.18
N ARG A 149 20.86 5.88 -2.05
CA ARG A 149 22.01 6.40 -1.31
C ARG A 149 22.03 5.88 0.13
N LEU A 150 20.91 6.00 0.84
CA LEU A 150 20.77 5.50 2.21
C LEU A 150 21.08 3.99 2.29
N PHE A 151 20.61 3.22 1.33
CA PHE A 151 20.89 1.78 1.31
C PHE A 151 22.37 1.48 1.08
N VAL A 152 22.98 2.09 0.04
CA VAL A 152 24.35 1.80 -0.36
C VAL A 152 25.36 2.31 0.65
N ASP A 153 25.18 3.57 1.13
CA ASP A 153 26.17 4.25 1.94
C ASP A 153 26.05 3.94 3.44
N GLU A 154 24.84 3.63 3.93
CA GLU A 154 24.60 3.53 5.37
C GLU A 154 24.10 2.16 5.84
N ILE A 155 23.31 1.45 5.03
CA ILE A 155 22.65 0.21 5.47
C ILE A 155 23.41 -1.03 5.02
N LEU A 156 23.81 -1.10 3.76
CA LEU A 156 24.56 -2.24 3.21
C LEU A 156 25.88 -2.51 3.97
N PRO A 157 26.65 -1.51 4.40
CA PRO A 157 27.87 -1.73 5.19
C PRO A 157 27.63 -2.42 6.54
N LEU A 158 26.41 -2.39 7.07
CA LEU A 158 26.06 -3.06 8.34
C LEU A 158 25.76 -4.56 8.19
N PHE A 159 25.64 -5.06 6.96
CA PHE A 159 25.27 -6.44 6.70
C PHE A 159 26.23 -7.46 7.32
N PRO A 160 27.57 -7.36 7.13
CA PRO A 160 28.52 -8.33 7.66
C PRO A 160 28.46 -8.47 9.18
N GLU A 161 28.34 -7.36 9.91
CA GLU A 161 28.24 -7.34 11.37
C GLU A 161 26.95 -7.98 11.91
N ASN A 162 25.93 -8.08 11.05
CA ASN A 162 24.64 -8.69 11.38
C ASN A 162 24.46 -10.09 10.77
N GLY A 163 25.57 -10.75 10.41
CA GLY A 163 25.52 -12.11 9.88
C GLY A 163 24.91 -12.22 8.48
N LEU A 164 24.94 -11.14 7.69
CA LEU A 164 24.39 -11.07 6.34
C LEU A 164 25.48 -10.80 5.31
N LEU A 165 25.34 -11.39 4.14
CA LEU A 165 26.09 -11.01 2.94
C LEU A 165 25.13 -10.92 1.74
N LEU A 166 25.05 -9.75 1.14
CA LEU A 166 24.45 -9.59 -0.18
C LEU A 166 25.58 -9.79 -1.20
N ALA A 167 25.63 -10.95 -1.83
CA ALA A 167 26.74 -11.37 -2.65
C ALA A 167 26.52 -11.08 -4.14
N SER A 168 27.60 -10.77 -4.84
CA SER A 168 27.74 -10.98 -6.28
C SER A 168 28.19 -12.42 -6.57
N PHE A 169 28.13 -12.82 -7.83
CA PHE A 169 28.63 -14.17 -8.21
C PHE A 169 30.13 -14.35 -7.91
N ALA A 170 30.92 -13.26 -7.97
CA ALA A 170 32.36 -13.28 -7.68
C ALA A 170 32.67 -13.50 -6.18
N ASP A 171 31.72 -13.23 -5.27
CA ASP A 171 31.89 -13.44 -3.83
C ASP A 171 31.69 -14.91 -3.39
N LEU A 172 31.30 -15.76 -4.33
CA LEU A 172 31.06 -17.19 -4.09
C LEU A 172 32.36 -18.01 -4.23
N THR A 173 32.49 -19.02 -3.38
CA THR A 173 33.53 -20.04 -3.54
C THR A 173 33.27 -20.87 -4.80
N THR A 174 34.31 -21.57 -5.31
CA THR A 174 34.17 -22.43 -6.48
C THR A 174 33.11 -23.51 -6.30
N LEU A 175 32.96 -24.04 -5.07
CA LEU A 175 31.95 -25.05 -4.76
C LEU A 175 30.54 -24.43 -4.86
N GLU A 176 30.35 -23.29 -4.21
CA GLU A 176 29.07 -22.57 -4.24
C GLU A 176 28.69 -22.13 -5.67
N GLN A 177 29.67 -21.68 -6.48
CA GLN A 177 29.45 -21.40 -7.90
C GLN A 177 28.90 -22.61 -8.65
N SER A 178 29.49 -23.78 -8.44
CA SER A 178 29.02 -25.03 -9.06
C SER A 178 27.61 -25.43 -8.59
N GLU A 179 27.29 -25.20 -7.32
CA GLU A 179 25.96 -25.47 -6.77
C GLU A 179 24.90 -24.54 -7.39
N VAL A 180 25.17 -23.23 -7.46
CA VAL A 180 24.22 -22.25 -8.03
C VAL A 180 24.08 -22.43 -9.54
N GLU A 181 25.13 -22.85 -10.27
CA GLU A 181 25.02 -23.22 -11.68
C GLU A 181 24.16 -24.46 -11.88
N THR A 182 24.28 -25.44 -11.00
CA THR A 182 23.43 -26.64 -11.00
C THR A 182 21.98 -26.24 -10.76
N TYR A 183 21.73 -25.36 -9.80
CA TYR A 183 20.40 -24.80 -9.53
C TYR A 183 19.86 -24.04 -10.74
N PHE A 184 20.67 -23.18 -11.38
CA PHE A 184 20.30 -22.50 -12.61
C PHE A 184 19.82 -23.49 -13.67
N ASN A 185 20.63 -24.48 -13.99
CA ASN A 185 20.35 -25.44 -15.06
C ASN A 185 19.09 -26.28 -14.80
N ARG A 186 18.87 -26.69 -13.55
CA ARG A 186 17.74 -27.56 -13.18
C ARG A 186 16.44 -26.81 -12.93
N THR A 187 16.52 -25.59 -12.39
CA THR A 187 15.34 -24.86 -11.90
C THR A 187 15.04 -23.62 -12.71
N ILE A 188 16.04 -22.76 -12.96
CA ILE A 188 15.80 -21.44 -13.56
C ILE A 188 15.73 -21.52 -15.08
N TYR A 189 16.73 -22.17 -15.70
CA TYR A 189 16.85 -22.27 -17.15
C TYR A 189 15.57 -22.77 -17.85
N PRO A 190 14.89 -23.82 -17.38
CA PRO A 190 13.66 -24.31 -18.00
C PRO A 190 12.48 -23.33 -17.91
N MET A 191 12.56 -22.32 -17.03
CA MET A 191 11.51 -21.32 -16.83
C MET A 191 11.74 -20.05 -17.65
N LEU A 192 12.95 -19.85 -18.18
CA LEU A 192 13.30 -18.65 -18.93
C LEU A 192 12.99 -18.82 -20.41
N THR A 193 12.36 -17.79 -20.98
CA THR A 193 12.05 -17.75 -22.41
C THR A 193 12.48 -16.41 -23.00
N PRO A 194 13.52 -16.36 -23.84
CA PRO A 194 13.86 -15.16 -24.59
C PRO A 194 12.74 -14.81 -25.58
N MET A 195 12.25 -13.58 -25.51
CA MET A 195 11.20 -13.03 -26.38
C MET A 195 11.84 -12.01 -27.32
N VAL A 196 11.98 -12.37 -28.59
CA VAL A 196 12.62 -11.51 -29.59
C VAL A 196 11.67 -10.42 -30.06
N PHE A 197 12.22 -9.23 -30.26
CA PHE A 197 11.55 -8.10 -30.89
C PHE A 197 12.36 -7.64 -32.10
N ASP A 198 11.77 -7.76 -33.27
CA ASP A 198 12.30 -7.28 -34.55
C ASP A 198 11.13 -6.94 -35.50
N HIS A 199 11.46 -6.65 -36.79
CA HIS A 199 10.45 -6.32 -37.79
C HIS A 199 9.48 -7.47 -38.15
N THR A 200 9.78 -8.71 -37.70
CA THR A 200 8.92 -9.88 -37.94
C THR A 200 8.17 -10.30 -36.69
N HIS A 201 8.63 -9.89 -35.51
CA HIS A 201 8.04 -10.23 -34.21
C HIS A 201 7.46 -9.00 -33.53
N THR A 202 6.24 -9.12 -33.05
CA THR A 202 5.59 -8.04 -32.27
C THR A 202 6.30 -7.82 -30.94
N PHE A 203 6.23 -6.60 -30.43
CA PHE A 203 6.77 -6.27 -29.12
C PHE A 203 6.09 -7.12 -28.03
N PRO A 204 6.84 -7.85 -27.18
CA PRO A 204 6.26 -8.73 -26.20
C PRO A 204 5.52 -7.98 -25.08
N SER A 205 4.47 -8.59 -24.55
CA SER A 205 3.75 -8.11 -23.39
C SER A 205 4.54 -8.36 -22.11
N LEU A 206 5.40 -7.41 -21.74
CA LEU A 206 6.19 -7.49 -20.52
C LEU A 206 5.32 -7.21 -19.29
N LEU A 207 5.45 -8.04 -18.27
CA LEU A 207 4.71 -7.89 -17.01
C LEU A 207 5.30 -6.77 -16.15
N ALA A 208 4.44 -5.99 -15.54
CA ALA A 208 4.86 -4.96 -14.59
C ALA A 208 5.42 -5.58 -13.29
N LYS A 209 6.30 -4.82 -12.64
CA LYS A 209 6.91 -5.18 -11.34
C LYS A 209 7.75 -6.46 -11.36
N THR A 210 8.12 -6.95 -12.53
CA THR A 210 9.09 -8.04 -12.70
C THR A 210 10.43 -7.50 -13.14
N LEU A 211 11.50 -8.20 -12.83
CA LEU A 211 12.81 -7.91 -13.39
C LEU A 211 12.93 -8.54 -14.79
N ILE A 212 13.52 -7.80 -15.70
CA ILE A 212 13.60 -8.16 -17.11
C ILE A 212 15.00 -7.83 -17.62
N PHE A 213 15.67 -8.80 -18.21
CA PHE A 213 16.86 -8.53 -19.02
C PHE A 213 16.45 -8.14 -20.43
N GLY A 214 16.85 -6.95 -20.84
CA GLY A 214 16.90 -6.57 -22.24
C GLY A 214 18.25 -6.93 -22.81
N VAL A 215 18.28 -7.75 -23.83
CA VAL A 215 19.51 -8.27 -24.45
C VAL A 215 19.57 -7.76 -25.88
N VAL A 216 20.63 -7.05 -26.18
CA VAL A 216 20.95 -6.65 -27.56
C VAL A 216 21.94 -7.63 -28.13
N THR A 217 21.57 -8.24 -29.23
CA THR A 217 22.42 -9.22 -29.95
C THR A 217 22.79 -8.70 -31.32
N ILE A 218 23.96 -9.10 -31.78
CA ILE A 218 24.45 -8.80 -33.11
C ILE A 218 24.36 -10.07 -33.94
N GLY A 219 23.66 -9.97 -35.10
CA GLY A 219 23.48 -11.12 -35.99
C GLY A 219 23.53 -10.73 -37.47
N GLY A 220 23.92 -11.69 -38.29
CA GLY A 220 23.93 -11.54 -39.75
C GLY A 220 25.20 -10.96 -40.35
N PRO A 221 25.35 -11.07 -41.69
CA PRO A 221 26.49 -10.50 -42.38
C PRO A 221 26.44 -8.97 -42.33
N GLU A 222 27.62 -8.35 -42.29
CA GLU A 222 27.76 -6.89 -42.36
C GLU A 222 27.04 -6.31 -43.59
N ARG A 223 26.04 -5.46 -43.34
CA ARG A 223 25.42 -4.70 -44.42
C ARG A 223 26.17 -3.39 -44.63
N LYS A 224 26.66 -3.14 -45.84
CA LYS A 224 27.24 -1.84 -46.21
C LYS A 224 26.12 -0.81 -46.30
N VAL A 225 26.06 0.09 -45.34
CA VAL A 225 25.16 1.26 -45.35
C VAL A 225 25.88 2.39 -46.10
N SER A 226 25.16 3.17 -46.91
CA SER A 226 25.70 4.30 -47.66
C SER A 226 26.47 5.26 -46.75
N LYS A 227 27.70 5.63 -47.17
CA LYS A 227 28.72 6.44 -46.48
C LYS A 227 29.78 5.68 -45.66
N GLY A 228 30.12 4.43 -46.02
CA GLY A 228 31.31 3.77 -45.47
C GLY A 228 31.18 3.30 -44.00
N LYS A 229 29.99 3.31 -43.42
CA LYS A 229 29.72 2.69 -42.13
C LYS A 229 29.13 1.29 -42.36
N SER A 230 29.77 0.30 -41.76
CA SER A 230 29.25 -1.05 -41.67
C SER A 230 28.36 -1.12 -40.44
N GLU A 231 27.09 -1.45 -40.61
CA GLU A 231 26.17 -1.63 -39.52
C GLU A 231 25.76 -3.09 -39.46
N ARG A 232 26.05 -3.75 -38.32
CA ARG A 232 25.55 -5.09 -38.08
C ARG A 232 24.11 -5.01 -37.62
N ASP A 233 23.30 -5.97 -38.02
CA ASP A 233 21.88 -6.02 -37.70
C ASP A 233 21.71 -6.32 -36.18
N ARG A 234 21.23 -5.33 -35.42
CA ARG A 234 20.96 -5.44 -34.01
C ARG A 234 19.58 -5.98 -33.76
N LYS A 235 19.46 -6.99 -32.93
CA LYS A 235 18.18 -7.53 -32.46
C LYS A 235 18.04 -7.34 -30.98
N ILE A 236 16.81 -7.07 -30.55
CA ILE A 236 16.46 -6.95 -29.15
C ILE A 236 15.68 -8.18 -28.73
N SER A 237 16.00 -8.72 -27.58
CA SER A 237 15.19 -9.71 -26.91
C SER A 237 15.03 -9.41 -25.43
N PHE A 238 13.97 -9.94 -24.84
CA PHE A 238 13.65 -9.75 -23.43
C PHE A 238 13.58 -11.09 -22.73
N VAL A 239 14.26 -11.21 -21.59
CA VAL A 239 14.18 -12.37 -20.71
C VAL A 239 13.56 -11.92 -19.40
N GLN A 240 12.32 -12.28 -19.18
CA GLN A 240 11.57 -11.90 -17.97
C GLN A 240 11.81 -12.94 -16.89
N ILE A 241 12.15 -12.47 -15.67
CA ILE A 241 12.34 -13.32 -14.51
C ILE A 241 10.96 -13.68 -13.93
N PRO A 242 10.60 -14.97 -13.83
CA PRO A 242 9.31 -15.39 -13.31
C PRO A 242 9.07 -14.97 -11.85
N LEU A 243 7.86 -14.50 -11.53
CA LEU A 243 7.49 -14.03 -10.19
C LEU A 243 7.47 -15.12 -9.10
N ASN A 244 7.37 -16.38 -9.50
CA ASN A 244 7.37 -17.53 -8.59
C ASN A 244 8.77 -18.03 -8.22
N LEU A 245 9.82 -17.45 -8.82
CA LEU A 245 11.18 -17.66 -8.36
C LEU A 245 11.47 -16.83 -7.11
N ALA A 246 12.21 -17.44 -6.18
CA ALA A 246 12.78 -16.69 -5.06
C ALA A 246 13.69 -15.58 -5.57
N ARG A 247 13.66 -14.42 -4.91
CA ARG A 247 14.47 -13.25 -5.32
C ARG A 247 15.95 -13.43 -5.01
N PHE A 248 16.27 -14.24 -3.99
CA PHE A 248 17.63 -14.61 -3.63
C PHE A 248 17.78 -16.11 -3.58
N TYR A 249 18.89 -16.60 -4.11
CA TYR A 249 19.41 -17.90 -3.75
C TYR A 249 20.14 -17.75 -2.42
N VAL A 250 19.84 -18.62 -1.45
CA VAL A 250 20.37 -18.51 -0.08
C VAL A 250 21.41 -19.59 0.14
N ILE A 251 22.58 -19.18 0.67
CA ILE A 251 23.66 -20.07 1.05
C ILE A 251 23.95 -19.85 2.53
N GLU A 252 23.92 -20.91 3.31
CA GLU A 252 24.24 -20.88 4.73
C GLU A 252 25.73 -21.15 4.91
N ARG A 253 26.49 -20.17 5.43
CA ARG A 253 27.87 -20.32 5.89
C ARG A 253 27.90 -20.35 7.42
N GLU A 254 28.97 -20.84 8.02
CA GLU A 254 29.08 -20.97 9.49
C GLU A 254 28.87 -19.64 10.23
N ASP A 255 29.33 -18.52 9.65
CA ASP A 255 29.34 -17.19 10.27
C ASP A 255 28.28 -16.24 9.72
N LYS A 256 27.62 -16.58 8.58
CA LYS A 256 26.68 -15.67 7.91
C LYS A 256 25.79 -16.37 6.89
N ILE A 257 24.67 -15.74 6.62
CA ILE A 257 23.74 -16.12 5.54
C ILE A 257 24.02 -15.26 4.31
N VAL A 258 24.31 -15.91 3.20
CA VAL A 258 24.60 -15.26 1.92
C VAL A 258 23.34 -15.23 1.08
N PHE A 259 22.99 -14.05 0.59
CA PHE A 259 21.87 -13.80 -0.33
C PHE A 259 22.43 -13.42 -1.69
N LEU A 260 22.39 -14.33 -2.65
CA LEU A 260 22.74 -14.05 -4.04
C LEU A 260 21.50 -13.63 -4.81
N PRO A 261 21.42 -12.38 -5.34
CA PRO A 261 20.31 -11.95 -6.18
C PRO A 261 20.18 -12.88 -7.40
N ILE A 262 18.95 -13.29 -7.70
CA ILE A 262 18.69 -14.23 -8.80
C ILE A 262 19.10 -13.65 -10.16
N GLU A 263 19.01 -12.33 -10.31
CA GLU A 263 19.47 -11.61 -11.50
C GLU A 263 20.98 -11.74 -11.72
N GLU A 264 21.79 -11.78 -10.66
CA GLU A 264 23.23 -11.99 -10.78
C GLU A 264 23.54 -13.37 -11.36
N LEU A 265 22.87 -14.40 -10.85
CA LEU A 265 23.01 -15.76 -11.35
C LEU A 265 22.56 -15.87 -12.82
N ILE A 266 21.43 -15.28 -13.17
CA ILE A 266 20.91 -15.28 -14.55
C ILE A 266 21.87 -14.53 -15.47
N ARG A 267 22.41 -13.40 -15.05
CA ARG A 267 23.36 -12.59 -15.84
C ARG A 267 24.59 -13.41 -16.24
N GLN A 268 25.17 -14.15 -15.30
CA GLN A 268 26.33 -15.01 -15.56
C GLN A 268 26.03 -16.12 -16.57
N GLN A 269 24.79 -16.58 -16.62
CA GLN A 269 24.37 -17.69 -17.45
C GLN A 269 23.57 -17.27 -18.70
N LEU A 270 23.47 -15.97 -19.00
CA LEU A 270 22.70 -15.48 -20.17
C LEU A 270 23.19 -16.08 -21.47
N GLN A 271 24.50 -16.28 -21.66
CA GLN A 271 25.07 -16.86 -22.87
C GLN A 271 24.53 -18.26 -23.17
N VAL A 272 24.09 -19.00 -22.17
CA VAL A 272 23.49 -20.35 -22.36
C VAL A 272 22.15 -20.27 -23.09
N LEU A 273 21.42 -19.13 -22.93
CA LEU A 273 20.16 -18.88 -23.64
C LEU A 273 20.39 -18.42 -25.09
N TYR A 274 21.57 -17.84 -25.39
CA TYR A 274 21.92 -17.24 -26.69
C TYR A 274 23.07 -18.00 -27.35
N ARG A 275 22.88 -19.29 -27.57
CA ARG A 275 23.91 -20.15 -28.19
C ARG A 275 24.21 -19.70 -29.62
N ASN A 276 25.48 -19.54 -29.93
CA ASN A 276 25.98 -19.11 -31.25
C ASN A 276 25.49 -17.72 -31.69
N VAL A 277 25.13 -16.86 -30.73
CA VAL A 277 24.75 -15.47 -30.97
C VAL A 277 25.62 -14.57 -30.11
N GLU A 278 26.17 -13.51 -30.69
CA GLU A 278 26.98 -12.53 -29.96
C GLU A 278 26.06 -11.57 -29.20
N ILE A 279 26.24 -11.48 -27.88
CA ILE A 279 25.56 -10.51 -27.02
C ILE A 279 26.38 -9.22 -27.04
N GLU A 280 25.82 -8.12 -27.57
CA GLU A 280 26.45 -6.80 -27.55
C GLU A 280 26.33 -6.14 -26.18
N SER A 281 25.15 -6.19 -25.61
CA SER A 281 24.88 -5.60 -24.29
C SER A 281 23.69 -6.25 -23.61
N THR A 282 23.70 -6.18 -22.28
CA THR A 282 22.58 -6.59 -21.44
C THR A 282 22.19 -5.41 -20.55
N THR A 283 20.90 -5.30 -20.25
CA THR A 283 20.38 -4.27 -19.36
C THR A 283 19.30 -4.87 -18.50
N LEU A 284 19.48 -4.80 -17.20
CA LEU A 284 18.43 -5.18 -16.26
C LEU A 284 17.51 -3.99 -16.03
N PHE A 285 16.22 -4.21 -16.17
CA PHE A 285 15.22 -3.17 -15.95
C PHE A 285 13.94 -3.71 -15.35
N ARG A 286 13.09 -2.80 -14.90
CA ARG A 286 11.77 -3.07 -14.32
C ARG A 286 10.81 -2.00 -14.78
N ILE A 287 9.55 -2.37 -15.07
CA ILE A 287 8.52 -1.42 -15.47
C ILE A 287 7.38 -1.38 -14.47
N THR A 288 6.79 -0.20 -14.32
CA THR A 288 5.51 -0.01 -13.64
C THR A 288 4.47 0.39 -14.68
N ARG A 289 3.26 -0.17 -14.58
CA ARG A 289 2.16 0.12 -15.48
C ARG A 289 1.02 0.81 -14.75
N ASN A 290 0.27 1.60 -15.48
CA ASN A 290 -0.99 2.16 -15.01
C ASN A 290 -1.95 1.01 -14.65
N GLY A 291 -2.38 1.00 -13.39
CA GLY A 291 -3.38 0.07 -12.87
C GLY A 291 -4.66 0.78 -12.46
N ASP A 292 -4.74 2.09 -12.68
CA ASP A 292 -5.94 2.85 -12.42
C ASP A 292 -6.88 2.77 -13.62
N PHE A 293 -8.13 2.42 -13.37
CA PHE A 293 -9.17 2.39 -14.39
C PHE A 293 -10.45 2.97 -13.82
N ASP A 294 -11.11 3.79 -14.61
CA ASP A 294 -12.46 4.23 -14.32
C ASP A 294 -13.43 3.12 -14.75
N LEU A 295 -14.26 2.67 -13.83
CA LEU A 295 -15.42 1.88 -14.18
C LEU A 295 -16.43 2.84 -14.79
N VAL A 296 -16.70 2.68 -16.07
CA VAL A 296 -17.85 3.34 -16.71
C VAL A 296 -19.08 2.59 -16.19
N GLU A 297 -19.83 3.27 -15.35
CA GLU A 297 -21.04 2.70 -14.78
C GLU A 297 -22.10 2.62 -15.87
N HIS A 298 -22.31 1.43 -16.37
CA HIS A 298 -23.55 1.09 -17.06
C HIS A 298 -24.56 0.66 -15.99
N GLU A 299 -25.81 1.09 -16.14
CA GLU A 299 -26.95 0.72 -15.28
C GLU A 299 -27.35 -0.76 -15.41
N ASP A 300 -26.45 -1.60 -15.93
CA ASP A 300 -26.69 -3.00 -16.25
C ASP A 300 -26.45 -3.93 -15.04
N THR A 301 -26.96 -5.14 -15.12
CA THR A 301 -27.07 -6.11 -14.04
C THR A 301 -25.75 -6.41 -13.30
N GLU A 302 -25.83 -6.88 -12.04
CA GLU A 302 -24.66 -7.27 -11.19
C GLU A 302 -23.70 -8.23 -11.88
N THR A 303 -24.18 -9.11 -12.76
CA THR A 303 -23.36 -10.07 -13.51
C THR A 303 -22.46 -9.36 -14.51
N ASP A 304 -22.96 -8.32 -15.17
CA ASP A 304 -22.20 -7.52 -16.14
C ASP A 304 -21.11 -6.71 -15.43
N PHE A 305 -21.38 -6.21 -14.23
CA PHE A 305 -20.44 -5.47 -13.41
C PHE A 305 -19.21 -6.32 -13.00
N VAL A 306 -19.42 -7.54 -12.53
CA VAL A 306 -18.33 -8.47 -12.15
C VAL A 306 -17.48 -8.84 -13.38
N ASP A 307 -18.11 -9.08 -14.52
CA ASP A 307 -17.41 -9.44 -15.75
C ASP A 307 -16.68 -8.24 -16.36
N GLU A 308 -17.20 -7.03 -16.23
CA GLU A 308 -16.49 -5.80 -16.56
C GLU A 308 -15.23 -5.66 -15.71
N ILE A 309 -15.31 -5.87 -14.39
CA ILE A 309 -14.14 -5.83 -13.52
C ILE A 309 -13.10 -6.89 -13.94
N LYS A 310 -13.52 -8.11 -14.25
CA LYS A 310 -12.61 -9.17 -14.73
C LYS A 310 -11.92 -8.77 -16.05
N LYS A 311 -12.65 -8.14 -16.97
CA LYS A 311 -12.10 -7.61 -18.23
C LYS A 311 -11.08 -6.51 -17.93
N LYS A 312 -11.41 -5.55 -17.09
CA LYS A 312 -10.51 -4.45 -16.68
C LYS A 312 -9.25 -4.95 -15.97
N ILE A 313 -9.35 -6.02 -15.16
CA ILE A 313 -8.18 -6.66 -14.53
C ILE A 313 -7.23 -7.23 -15.61
N LYS A 314 -7.76 -7.83 -16.68
CA LYS A 314 -6.95 -8.31 -17.82
C LYS A 314 -6.31 -7.14 -18.56
N ASP A 315 -7.07 -6.08 -18.82
CA ASP A 315 -6.61 -4.89 -19.53
C ASP A 315 -5.49 -4.15 -18.76
N ARG A 316 -5.53 -4.19 -17.42
CA ARG A 316 -4.46 -3.64 -16.54
C ARG A 316 -3.08 -4.23 -16.85
N ARG A 317 -3.00 -5.49 -17.25
CA ARG A 317 -1.73 -6.14 -17.62
C ARG A 317 -1.06 -5.47 -18.81
N LEU A 318 -1.83 -4.81 -19.67
CA LEU A 318 -1.39 -4.10 -20.86
C LEU A 318 -1.46 -2.57 -20.70
N GLY A 319 -1.77 -2.08 -19.51
CA GLY A 319 -1.86 -0.65 -19.21
C GLY A 319 -0.57 0.10 -19.60
N ARG A 320 -0.70 1.42 -19.84
CA ARG A 320 0.43 2.31 -20.16
C ARG A 320 1.57 2.13 -19.17
N VAL A 321 2.80 2.08 -19.65
CA VAL A 321 3.98 2.14 -18.78
C VAL A 321 4.08 3.56 -18.20
N THR A 322 4.21 3.65 -16.88
CA THR A 322 4.28 4.92 -16.14
C THR A 322 5.66 5.21 -15.58
N ARG A 323 6.53 4.18 -15.48
CA ARG A 323 7.91 4.30 -14.99
C ARG A 323 8.76 3.15 -15.52
N VAL A 324 10.01 3.46 -15.84
CA VAL A 324 11.07 2.49 -16.10
C VAL A 324 12.16 2.66 -15.05
N GLU A 325 12.50 1.61 -14.35
CA GLU A 325 13.66 1.53 -13.45
C GLU A 325 14.73 0.71 -14.15
N VAL A 326 15.95 1.22 -14.22
CA VAL A 326 17.04 0.62 -14.98
C VAL A 326 18.32 0.66 -14.15
N GLU A 327 19.17 -0.35 -14.31
CA GLU A 327 20.51 -0.34 -13.71
C GLU A 327 21.40 0.77 -14.29
N GLN A 328 22.45 1.11 -13.57
CA GLN A 328 23.34 2.22 -13.94
C GLN A 328 24.03 1.96 -15.28
N GLU A 329 24.52 0.74 -15.51
CA GLU A 329 25.15 0.32 -16.75
C GLU A 329 24.10 -0.24 -17.70
N HIS A 330 23.55 0.59 -18.57
CA HIS A 330 22.47 0.21 -19.47
C HIS A 330 22.77 0.59 -20.93
N SER A 331 22.13 -0.12 -21.84
CA SER A 331 22.23 0.15 -23.27
C SER A 331 21.35 1.33 -23.69
N GLU A 332 21.95 2.44 -24.12
CA GLU A 332 21.23 3.59 -24.68
C GLU A 332 20.41 3.22 -25.91
N PHE A 333 20.88 2.26 -26.73
CA PHE A 333 20.14 1.76 -27.87
C PHE A 333 18.84 1.08 -27.45
N LEU A 334 18.92 0.12 -26.53
CA LEU A 334 17.75 -0.57 -25.98
C LEU A 334 16.77 0.42 -25.36
N LEU A 335 17.29 1.32 -24.53
CA LEU A 335 16.47 2.30 -23.81
C LEU A 335 15.74 3.23 -24.78
N GLY A 336 16.43 3.69 -25.85
CA GLY A 336 15.83 4.52 -26.90
C GLY A 336 14.66 3.83 -27.61
N GLU A 337 14.78 2.54 -27.91
CA GLU A 337 13.70 1.77 -28.53
C GLU A 337 12.51 1.55 -27.56
N MET A 338 12.80 1.30 -26.27
CA MET A 338 11.76 1.17 -25.24
C MET A 338 10.97 2.48 -25.04
N LEU A 339 11.67 3.61 -24.98
CA LEU A 339 11.05 4.94 -24.82
C LEU A 339 10.11 5.26 -25.99
N LYS A 340 10.55 5.02 -27.23
CA LYS A 340 9.71 5.19 -28.43
C LYS A 340 8.45 4.32 -28.33
N ARG A 341 8.63 3.04 -27.97
CA ARG A 341 7.54 2.06 -27.96
C ARG A 341 6.47 2.38 -26.92
N TRP A 342 6.88 2.87 -25.76
CA TRP A 342 5.98 3.17 -24.64
C TRP A 342 5.55 4.64 -24.56
N SER A 343 5.98 5.46 -25.52
CA SER A 343 5.70 6.91 -25.54
C SER A 343 6.13 7.58 -24.22
N LEU A 344 7.35 7.25 -23.78
CA LEU A 344 7.97 7.77 -22.57
C LEU A 344 9.02 8.82 -22.89
N GLU A 345 9.27 9.69 -21.94
CA GLU A 345 10.35 10.68 -21.96
C GLU A 345 11.54 10.17 -21.12
N LYS A 346 12.73 10.75 -21.33
CA LYS A 346 13.90 10.42 -20.49
C LYS A 346 13.66 10.68 -19.00
N SER A 347 12.79 11.61 -18.67
CA SER A 347 12.37 11.90 -17.30
C SER A 347 11.59 10.75 -16.63
N ASP A 348 10.98 9.86 -17.41
CA ASP A 348 10.25 8.70 -16.87
C ASP A 348 11.18 7.53 -16.48
N ILE A 349 12.51 7.71 -16.65
CA ILE A 349 13.53 6.70 -16.34
C ILE A 349 14.12 6.96 -14.96
N PHE A 350 14.24 5.92 -14.17
CA PHE A 350 14.83 5.91 -12.83
C PHE A 350 16.07 5.01 -12.83
N VAL A 351 17.24 5.62 -12.93
CA VAL A 351 18.52 4.89 -12.87
C VAL A 351 18.79 4.49 -11.42
N LYS A 352 19.22 3.25 -11.21
CA LYS A 352 19.48 2.64 -9.92
C LYS A 352 20.92 2.19 -9.81
N THR A 353 21.54 2.45 -8.68
CA THR A 353 22.95 2.10 -8.39
C THR A 353 23.10 0.79 -7.62
N ALA A 354 22.00 0.17 -7.23
CA ALA A 354 21.97 -1.08 -6.45
C ALA A 354 20.80 -1.96 -6.93
N ILE A 355 20.39 -2.92 -6.13
CA ILE A 355 19.23 -3.78 -6.41
C ILE A 355 18.03 -2.94 -6.89
N LEU A 356 17.45 -3.31 -8.02
CA LEU A 356 16.31 -2.59 -8.61
C LEU A 356 15.04 -2.68 -7.76
N ASP A 357 14.85 -3.79 -7.07
CA ASP A 357 13.63 -4.10 -6.32
C ASP A 357 13.89 -4.32 -4.84
N PHE A 358 13.75 -3.26 -4.03
CA PHE A 358 13.88 -3.35 -2.57
C PHE A 358 12.75 -4.14 -1.90
N THR A 359 11.65 -4.47 -2.60
CA THR A 359 10.64 -5.38 -2.03
C THR A 359 11.19 -6.79 -1.82
N SER A 360 12.29 -7.14 -2.50
CA SER A 360 13.04 -8.39 -2.29
C SER A 360 13.52 -8.58 -0.85
N PHE A 361 13.77 -7.50 -0.10
CA PHE A 361 14.20 -7.57 1.30
C PHE A 361 13.21 -8.30 2.21
N TRP A 362 11.94 -8.41 1.82
CA TRP A 362 11.00 -9.26 2.55
C TRP A 362 11.42 -10.72 2.62
N GLN A 363 12.21 -11.24 1.64
CA GLN A 363 12.75 -12.59 1.72
C GLN A 363 13.81 -12.68 2.82
N ILE A 364 14.71 -11.70 2.95
CA ILE A 364 15.71 -11.61 4.02
C ILE A 364 15.00 -11.56 5.39
N LEU A 365 14.03 -10.65 5.53
CA LEU A 365 13.29 -10.44 6.79
C LEU A 365 12.47 -11.66 7.25
N LYS A 366 12.08 -12.54 6.33
CA LYS A 366 11.34 -13.77 6.61
C LYS A 366 12.23 -14.98 6.85
N HIS A 367 13.54 -14.86 6.65
CA HIS A 367 14.47 -15.94 6.90
C HIS A 367 14.45 -16.36 8.37
N SER A 368 14.59 -17.67 8.65
CA SER A 368 14.53 -18.24 10.01
C SER A 368 15.42 -17.52 11.00
N GLU A 369 16.68 -17.26 10.61
CA GLU A 369 17.67 -16.57 11.43
C GLU A 369 17.32 -15.12 11.79
N PHE A 370 16.60 -14.41 10.92
CA PHE A 370 16.36 -12.99 11.05
C PHE A 370 14.93 -12.62 11.44
N LYS A 371 14.00 -13.55 11.30
CA LYS A 371 12.58 -13.31 11.59
C LYS A 371 12.32 -12.81 13.02
N GLY A 372 13.12 -13.23 13.99
CA GLY A 372 13.04 -12.80 15.39
C GLY A 372 13.68 -11.44 15.68
N GLN A 373 14.47 -10.90 14.74
CA GLN A 373 15.21 -9.64 14.90
C GLN A 373 14.47 -8.42 14.34
N VAL A 374 13.43 -8.66 13.56
CA VAL A 374 12.49 -7.59 13.18
C VAL A 374 11.70 -7.21 14.41
N ALA A 375 11.70 -5.91 14.78
CA ALA A 375 10.96 -5.47 15.94
C ALA A 375 9.51 -5.93 15.86
N VAL A 376 9.13 -6.74 16.82
CA VAL A 376 7.72 -7.03 17.07
C VAL A 376 7.13 -5.74 17.59
N ASN A 377 5.95 -5.35 17.12
CA ASN A 377 5.19 -4.25 17.72
C ASN A 377 5.22 -4.42 19.26
N PRO A 378 5.32 -3.31 20.01
CA PRO A 378 5.36 -3.42 21.47
C PRO A 378 4.25 -4.37 21.94
N PRO A 379 4.53 -5.19 22.95
CA PRO A 379 3.57 -6.18 23.41
C PRO A 379 2.25 -5.48 23.63
N VAL A 380 1.19 -6.05 23.08
CA VAL A 380 -0.16 -5.56 23.25
C VAL A 380 -0.44 -5.56 24.74
N VAL A 381 -0.37 -4.39 25.36
CA VAL A 381 -0.79 -4.23 26.75
C VAL A 381 -2.31 -4.32 26.72
N PRO A 382 -2.93 -5.34 27.35
CA PRO A 382 -4.38 -5.37 27.44
C PRO A 382 -4.82 -4.08 28.15
N PRO A 383 -5.87 -3.39 27.68
CA PRO A 383 -6.40 -2.25 28.41
C PRO A 383 -6.65 -2.64 29.86
N LEU A 384 -6.39 -1.73 30.79
CA LEU A 384 -6.78 -1.87 32.17
C LEU A 384 -8.27 -2.22 32.27
N GLY A 385 -8.62 -3.43 32.65
CA GLY A 385 -10.00 -3.95 32.70
C GLY A 385 -10.33 -5.06 31.72
N LEU A 386 -9.59 -5.21 30.62
CA LEU A 386 -9.71 -6.35 29.68
C LEU A 386 -8.61 -7.40 29.92
N LYS A 387 -8.20 -7.59 31.18
CA LYS A 387 -7.37 -8.74 31.59
C LYS A 387 -8.14 -9.99 31.23
N SER A 388 -7.69 -10.60 30.13
CA SER A 388 -8.26 -11.82 29.59
C SER A 388 -9.80 -11.75 29.54
N ILE A 389 -10.34 -11.19 28.47
CA ILE A 389 -11.53 -11.78 27.94
C ILE A 389 -11.07 -13.18 27.49
N GLN A 390 -10.90 -14.12 28.42
CA GLN A 390 -11.22 -15.51 28.13
C GLN A 390 -12.73 -15.46 27.92
N ILE A 391 -13.12 -15.15 26.69
CA ILE A 391 -14.49 -14.95 26.29
C ILE A 391 -15.04 -16.35 26.19
N GLY A 392 -15.60 -16.84 27.28
CA GLY A 392 -16.41 -18.04 27.20
C GLY A 392 -17.60 -17.81 26.25
N ASP A 393 -18.32 -16.72 26.45
CA ASP A 393 -19.46 -16.33 25.61
C ASP A 393 -19.38 -14.83 25.30
N ILE A 394 -19.17 -14.52 24.01
CA ILE A 394 -19.09 -13.14 23.53
C ILE A 394 -20.44 -12.43 23.67
N PHE A 395 -21.55 -13.11 23.45
CA PHE A 395 -22.89 -12.55 23.54
C PHE A 395 -23.19 -12.09 24.96
N GLU A 396 -22.90 -12.94 25.96
CA GLU A 396 -23.06 -12.58 27.37
C GLU A 396 -22.12 -11.43 27.79
N THR A 397 -20.94 -11.38 27.21
CA THR A 397 -20.01 -10.28 27.49
C THR A 397 -20.51 -8.96 26.92
N MET A 398 -21.02 -8.95 25.69
CA MET A 398 -21.58 -7.75 25.05
C MET A 398 -22.87 -7.26 25.73
N LYS A 399 -23.69 -8.14 26.33
CA LYS A 399 -24.87 -7.74 27.11
C LYS A 399 -24.53 -6.94 28.37
N ARG A 400 -23.33 -7.12 28.92
CA ARG A 400 -22.86 -6.39 30.13
C ARG A 400 -22.44 -4.97 29.82
N GLY A 401 -22.14 -4.64 28.59
CA GLY A 401 -21.76 -3.29 28.13
C GLY A 401 -20.92 -3.31 26.88
N ASP A 402 -20.74 -2.13 26.34
CA ASP A 402 -19.94 -1.90 25.14
C ASP A 402 -18.47 -2.26 25.34
N ILE A 403 -17.84 -2.80 24.29
CA ILE A 403 -16.42 -3.15 24.28
C ILE A 403 -15.72 -2.30 23.20
N LEU A 404 -14.88 -1.37 23.66
CA LEU A 404 -14.04 -0.57 22.76
C LEU A 404 -12.68 -1.25 22.57
N LEU A 405 -12.31 -1.47 21.32
CA LEU A 405 -11.05 -2.06 20.91
C LEU A 405 -10.18 -1.02 20.20
N HIS A 406 -8.90 -0.96 20.55
CA HIS A 406 -7.90 -0.11 19.91
C HIS A 406 -6.80 -0.99 19.30
N HIS A 407 -6.91 -1.29 18.02
CA HIS A 407 -5.92 -2.07 17.28
C HIS A 407 -4.68 -1.21 16.94
N PRO A 408 -3.50 -1.80 16.83
CA PRO A 408 -3.12 -3.19 17.05
C PRO A 408 -2.89 -3.54 18.54
N TYR A 409 -3.08 -2.58 19.45
CA TYR A 409 -2.80 -2.72 20.88
C TYR A 409 -3.78 -3.66 21.58
N ASN A 410 -5.03 -3.72 21.09
CA ASN A 410 -5.98 -4.75 21.46
C ASN A 410 -6.05 -5.81 20.37
N ASN A 411 -6.20 -7.06 20.78
CA ASN A 411 -6.36 -8.18 19.89
C ASN A 411 -7.67 -8.06 19.08
N PHE A 412 -7.65 -8.52 17.83
CA PHE A 412 -8.84 -8.61 16.97
C PHE A 412 -9.70 -9.84 17.28
N GLU A 413 -9.24 -10.72 18.15
CA GLU A 413 -9.88 -11.98 18.52
C GLU A 413 -11.34 -11.85 18.98
N PRO A 414 -11.78 -10.82 19.76
CA PRO A 414 -13.19 -10.66 20.12
C PRO A 414 -14.13 -10.56 18.91
N VAL A 415 -13.68 -9.93 17.80
CA VAL A 415 -14.47 -9.82 16.57
C VAL A 415 -14.57 -11.16 15.86
N ILE A 416 -13.47 -11.92 15.83
CA ILE A 416 -13.44 -13.26 15.25
C ILE A 416 -14.36 -14.20 16.04
N GLN A 417 -14.28 -14.14 17.39
CA GLN A 417 -15.13 -14.97 18.27
C GLN A 417 -16.61 -14.65 18.10
N LEU A 418 -16.99 -13.38 17.93
CA LEU A 418 -18.37 -13.01 17.64
C LEU A 418 -18.88 -13.74 16.39
N LEU A 419 -18.08 -13.76 15.32
CA LEU A 419 -18.45 -14.44 14.09
C LEU A 419 -18.45 -15.97 14.20
N GLU A 420 -17.42 -16.54 14.84
CA GLU A 420 -17.33 -17.99 15.01
C GLU A 420 -18.44 -18.53 15.90
N GLN A 421 -18.70 -17.89 17.06
CA GLN A 421 -19.81 -18.26 17.92
C GLN A 421 -21.16 -18.03 17.24
N ALA A 422 -21.31 -16.92 16.48
CA ALA A 422 -22.53 -16.70 15.69
C ALA A 422 -22.75 -17.76 14.61
N ALA A 423 -21.69 -18.29 14.02
CA ALA A 423 -21.80 -19.36 13.04
C ALA A 423 -22.35 -20.65 13.66
N ASP A 424 -21.89 -20.98 14.86
CA ASP A 424 -22.16 -22.27 15.50
C ASP A 424 -23.39 -22.24 16.44
N ASP A 425 -23.84 -21.06 16.90
CA ASP A 425 -24.98 -20.90 17.82
C ASP A 425 -26.34 -21.10 17.10
N PRO A 426 -27.16 -22.08 17.48
CA PRO A 426 -28.47 -22.34 16.85
C PRO A 426 -29.50 -21.22 17.05
N HIS A 427 -29.28 -20.32 18.03
CA HIS A 427 -30.17 -19.18 18.27
C HIS A 427 -29.88 -17.98 17.35
N VAL A 428 -28.76 -17.98 16.63
CA VAL A 428 -28.44 -16.94 15.66
C VAL A 428 -29.24 -17.16 14.39
N LEU A 429 -30.01 -16.13 14.00
CA LEU A 429 -30.93 -16.14 12.87
C LEU A 429 -30.27 -15.57 11.60
N ALA A 430 -29.50 -14.50 11.77
CA ALA A 430 -28.88 -13.80 10.63
C ALA A 430 -27.53 -13.16 10.98
N ILE A 431 -26.67 -13.06 9.97
CA ILE A 431 -25.40 -12.33 10.02
C ILE A 431 -25.35 -11.39 8.82
N LYS A 432 -25.10 -10.10 9.05
CA LYS A 432 -24.90 -9.10 8.00
C LYS A 432 -23.52 -8.47 8.15
N ILE A 433 -22.74 -8.41 7.08
CA ILE A 433 -21.37 -7.90 7.16
C ILE A 433 -20.96 -7.17 5.88
N THR A 434 -20.10 -6.13 6.04
CA THR A 434 -19.43 -5.49 4.92
C THR A 434 -17.98 -5.96 4.85
N LEU A 435 -17.52 -6.40 3.68
CA LEU A 435 -16.17 -6.89 3.45
C LEU A 435 -15.48 -6.06 2.37
N TYR A 436 -14.25 -5.64 2.64
CA TYR A 436 -13.45 -4.85 1.70
C TYR A 436 -12.20 -5.60 1.22
N ARG A 437 -11.52 -6.29 2.12
CA ARG A 437 -10.29 -7.03 1.84
C ARG A 437 -10.18 -8.18 2.83
N ILE A 438 -10.15 -9.40 2.32
CA ILE A 438 -10.06 -10.62 3.13
C ILE A 438 -8.65 -11.21 3.02
N SER A 439 -8.12 -11.70 4.15
CA SER A 439 -6.87 -12.45 4.18
C SER A 439 -7.02 -13.82 3.49
N LYS A 440 -5.91 -14.37 3.01
CA LYS A 440 -5.90 -15.76 2.55
C LYS A 440 -6.19 -16.68 3.74
N ASN A 441 -7.10 -17.64 3.57
CA ASN A 441 -7.55 -18.56 4.63
C ASN A 441 -8.15 -17.83 5.85
N SER A 442 -8.96 -16.81 5.59
CA SER A 442 -9.62 -16.02 6.63
C SER A 442 -10.57 -16.84 7.48
N ARG A 443 -10.43 -16.72 8.81
CA ARG A 443 -11.37 -17.28 9.79
C ARG A 443 -12.76 -16.65 9.65
N ILE A 444 -12.81 -15.36 9.27
CA ILE A 444 -14.06 -14.63 8.97
C ILE A 444 -14.81 -15.31 7.82
N ALA A 445 -14.15 -15.53 6.68
CA ALA A 445 -14.77 -16.21 5.55
C ALA A 445 -15.25 -17.63 5.93
N SER A 446 -14.43 -18.35 6.68
CA SER A 446 -14.77 -19.71 7.13
C SER A 446 -15.99 -19.72 8.07
N ALA A 447 -16.12 -18.75 8.96
CA ALA A 447 -17.27 -18.62 9.85
C ALA A 447 -18.56 -18.29 9.06
N LEU A 448 -18.48 -17.38 8.07
CA LEU A 448 -19.64 -17.05 7.21
C LEU A 448 -20.10 -18.24 6.38
N LEU A 449 -19.16 -19.03 5.84
CA LEU A 449 -19.47 -20.27 5.11
C LEU A 449 -20.21 -21.25 6.02
N ARG A 450 -19.69 -21.55 7.21
CA ARG A 450 -20.34 -22.45 8.17
C ARG A 450 -21.73 -21.95 8.58
N ALA A 451 -21.88 -20.63 8.82
CA ALA A 451 -23.18 -20.05 9.16
C ALA A 451 -24.22 -20.30 8.06
N ALA A 452 -23.86 -20.09 6.79
CA ALA A 452 -24.73 -20.34 5.66
C ALA A 452 -25.06 -21.83 5.49
N GLU A 453 -24.07 -22.72 5.63
CA GLU A 453 -24.26 -24.18 5.59
C GLU A 453 -25.17 -24.68 6.70
N GLN A 454 -25.24 -24.00 7.84
CA GLN A 454 -26.16 -24.27 8.95
C GLN A 454 -27.54 -23.62 8.77
N GLY A 455 -27.82 -23.05 7.60
CA GLY A 455 -29.11 -22.49 7.24
C GLY A 455 -29.40 -21.08 7.81
N LYS A 456 -28.41 -20.38 8.34
CA LYS A 456 -28.56 -18.99 8.79
C LYS A 456 -28.62 -18.04 7.60
N HIS A 457 -29.38 -16.94 7.75
CA HIS A 457 -29.39 -15.90 6.74
C HIS A 457 -28.09 -15.07 6.79
N VAL A 458 -27.21 -15.26 5.82
CA VAL A 458 -25.93 -14.55 5.75
C VAL A 458 -25.94 -13.56 4.59
N SER A 459 -25.88 -12.25 4.90
CA SER A 459 -25.82 -11.18 3.90
C SER A 459 -24.42 -10.53 3.93
N VAL A 460 -23.76 -10.50 2.79
CA VAL A 460 -22.40 -9.97 2.66
C VAL A 460 -22.37 -8.92 1.56
N LEU A 461 -22.10 -7.67 1.93
CA LEU A 461 -21.69 -6.67 0.95
C LEU A 461 -20.19 -6.77 0.74
N PHE A 462 -19.79 -7.15 -0.46
CA PHE A 462 -18.40 -7.34 -0.83
C PHE A 462 -17.93 -6.19 -1.72
N GLU A 463 -17.01 -5.34 -1.24
CA GLU A 463 -16.45 -4.27 -2.04
C GLU A 463 -15.41 -4.82 -3.02
N VAL A 464 -15.80 -4.96 -4.28
CA VAL A 464 -14.95 -5.52 -5.34
C VAL A 464 -13.97 -4.49 -5.94
N LYS A 465 -14.18 -3.20 -5.70
CA LYS A 465 -13.27 -2.12 -6.13
C LYS A 465 -12.06 -1.94 -5.19
N ALA A 466 -11.74 -2.98 -4.38
CA ALA A 466 -10.56 -2.97 -3.51
C ALA A 466 -9.30 -3.15 -4.36
N ARG A 467 -8.55 -2.06 -4.56
CA ARG A 467 -7.37 -2.02 -5.43
C ARG A 467 -6.37 -3.13 -5.11
N PHE A 468 -5.94 -3.88 -6.14
CA PHE A 468 -5.03 -5.02 -6.12
C PHE A 468 -5.56 -6.33 -5.50
N ASP A 469 -6.74 -6.32 -4.90
CA ASP A 469 -7.38 -7.50 -4.32
C ASP A 469 -8.66 -7.90 -5.07
N GLU A 470 -8.96 -7.24 -6.19
CA GLU A 470 -10.21 -7.44 -6.93
C GLU A 470 -10.42 -8.92 -7.33
N GLU A 471 -9.36 -9.57 -7.85
CA GLU A 471 -9.42 -10.98 -8.25
C GLU A 471 -9.68 -11.91 -7.07
N ASN A 472 -8.97 -11.68 -5.95
CA ASN A 472 -9.16 -12.45 -4.72
C ASN A 472 -10.55 -12.21 -4.14
N ASN A 473 -11.00 -10.97 -4.12
CA ASN A 473 -12.31 -10.60 -3.60
C ASN A 473 -13.45 -11.24 -4.40
N ILE A 474 -13.37 -11.22 -5.74
CA ILE A 474 -14.36 -11.89 -6.59
C ILE A 474 -14.38 -13.40 -6.34
N LYS A 475 -13.21 -14.02 -6.18
CA LYS A 475 -13.10 -15.45 -5.91
C LYS A 475 -13.74 -15.82 -4.57
N GLU A 476 -13.44 -15.07 -3.51
CA GLU A 476 -14.00 -15.32 -2.17
C GLU A 476 -15.52 -15.02 -2.12
N ALA A 477 -15.97 -13.93 -2.76
CA ALA A 477 -17.38 -13.60 -2.91
C ALA A 477 -18.16 -14.71 -3.62
N THR A 478 -17.58 -15.26 -4.70
CA THR A 478 -18.19 -16.40 -5.44
C THR A 478 -18.28 -17.66 -4.57
N LYS A 479 -17.30 -17.92 -3.69
CA LYS A 479 -17.39 -19.07 -2.76
C LYS A 479 -18.52 -18.89 -1.76
N LEU A 480 -18.65 -17.70 -1.16
CA LEU A 480 -19.72 -17.38 -0.22
C LEU A 480 -21.10 -17.50 -0.89
N GLN A 481 -21.25 -17.00 -2.12
CA GLN A 481 -22.49 -17.11 -2.88
C GLN A 481 -22.87 -18.57 -3.16
N LYS A 482 -21.90 -19.42 -3.53
CA LYS A 482 -22.14 -20.84 -3.75
C LYS A 482 -22.54 -21.61 -2.49
N ALA A 483 -22.12 -21.13 -1.32
CA ALA A 483 -22.52 -21.69 -0.03
C ALA A 483 -23.90 -21.21 0.46
N GLY A 484 -24.60 -20.36 -0.32
CA GLY A 484 -25.92 -19.86 0.01
C GLY A 484 -25.94 -18.49 0.70
N CYS A 485 -24.80 -17.79 0.82
CA CYS A 485 -24.80 -16.41 1.28
C CYS A 485 -25.44 -15.49 0.22
N PHE A 486 -26.20 -14.50 0.68
CA PHE A 486 -26.65 -13.39 -0.15
C PHE A 486 -25.49 -12.39 -0.30
N VAL A 487 -24.86 -12.38 -1.46
CA VAL A 487 -23.66 -11.55 -1.74
C VAL A 487 -24.02 -10.39 -2.66
N ILE A 488 -23.64 -9.18 -2.26
CA ILE A 488 -23.81 -7.95 -3.04
C ILE A 488 -22.41 -7.47 -3.44
N TYR A 489 -22.20 -7.22 -4.73
CA TYR A 489 -20.91 -6.85 -5.31
C TYR A 489 -20.74 -5.33 -5.40
N GLY A 490 -20.55 -4.68 -4.23
CA GLY A 490 -20.39 -3.22 -4.16
C GLY A 490 -21.69 -2.45 -4.40
N ILE A 491 -21.58 -1.13 -4.53
CA ILE A 491 -22.69 -0.22 -4.84
C ILE A 491 -22.29 0.58 -6.08
N PRO A 492 -23.15 0.65 -7.12
CA PRO A 492 -22.92 1.52 -8.26
C PRO A 492 -22.70 2.97 -7.81
N GLY A 493 -21.79 3.70 -8.49
CA GLY A 493 -21.49 5.11 -8.19
C GLY A 493 -20.73 5.38 -6.90
N LEU A 494 -20.67 4.43 -5.96
CA LEU A 494 -20.01 4.60 -4.67
C LEU A 494 -18.96 3.50 -4.44
N LYS A 495 -17.96 3.84 -3.63
CA LYS A 495 -17.03 2.87 -3.08
C LYS A 495 -17.37 2.65 -1.62
N THR A 496 -17.81 1.44 -1.27
CA THR A 496 -18.16 1.12 0.10
C THR A 496 -16.91 0.99 0.96
N HIS A 497 -16.76 1.88 1.94
CA HIS A 497 -15.62 1.86 2.87
C HIS A 497 -16.03 1.66 4.32
N THR A 498 -17.29 1.38 4.58
CA THR A 498 -17.82 1.08 5.92
C THR A 498 -17.38 -0.31 6.40
N LYS A 499 -17.21 -0.48 7.70
CA LYS A 499 -16.89 -1.75 8.36
C LYS A 499 -17.93 -1.98 9.43
N LEU A 500 -18.94 -2.75 9.06
CA LEU A 500 -20.08 -3.11 9.92
C LEU A 500 -20.30 -4.62 9.91
N LEU A 501 -20.55 -5.15 11.08
CA LEU A 501 -21.02 -6.50 11.33
C LEU A 501 -22.25 -6.42 12.23
N GLN A 502 -23.31 -7.13 11.89
CA GLN A 502 -24.50 -7.27 12.71
C GLN A 502 -24.88 -8.76 12.79
N VAL A 503 -25.05 -9.25 14.00
CA VAL A 503 -25.56 -10.60 14.30
C VAL A 503 -26.92 -10.45 14.96
N ILE A 504 -27.92 -11.13 14.44
CA ILE A 504 -29.29 -11.14 14.94
C ILE A 504 -29.54 -12.48 15.62
N ARG A 505 -29.80 -12.45 16.92
CA ARG A 505 -29.93 -13.64 17.79
C ARG A 505 -31.30 -13.65 18.50
N ASN A 506 -31.91 -14.82 18.57
CA ASN A 506 -33.12 -15.04 19.36
C ASN A 506 -32.75 -15.29 20.82
N GLU A 507 -33.18 -14.42 21.72
CA GLU A 507 -32.94 -14.49 23.17
C GLU A 507 -34.13 -15.14 23.90
N GLY A 508 -34.95 -15.90 23.20
CA GLY A 508 -36.13 -16.59 23.72
C GLY A 508 -37.39 -15.75 23.70
N THR A 509 -37.43 -14.64 24.44
CA THR A 509 -38.61 -13.75 24.49
C THR A 509 -38.58 -12.64 23.46
N HIS A 510 -37.39 -12.31 22.93
CA HIS A 510 -37.17 -11.24 21.94
C HIS A 510 -35.96 -11.53 21.07
N VAL A 511 -35.83 -10.79 19.99
CA VAL A 511 -34.66 -10.83 19.11
C VAL A 511 -33.74 -9.69 19.49
N MET A 512 -32.47 -9.98 19.63
CA MET A 512 -31.44 -9.00 19.97
C MET A 512 -30.39 -8.88 18.87
N SER A 513 -29.91 -7.68 18.63
CA SER A 513 -28.85 -7.38 17.68
C SER A 513 -27.53 -7.10 18.40
N TYR A 514 -26.48 -7.75 17.92
CA TYR A 514 -25.10 -7.56 18.35
C TYR A 514 -24.32 -6.97 17.18
N ALA A 515 -23.69 -5.86 17.39
CA ALA A 515 -23.03 -5.15 16.32
C ALA A 515 -21.54 -4.88 16.60
N HIS A 516 -20.75 -4.83 15.55
CA HIS A 516 -19.40 -4.31 15.55
C HIS A 516 -19.26 -3.25 14.47
N LEU A 517 -18.76 -2.08 14.88
CA LEU A 517 -18.39 -0.97 14.00
C LEU A 517 -16.90 -0.76 14.09
N SER A 518 -16.22 -0.53 12.99
CA SER A 518 -14.78 -0.31 13.00
C SER A 518 -14.32 0.73 11.98
N SER A 519 -13.20 1.37 12.27
CA SER A 519 -12.43 2.12 11.28
C SER A 519 -11.54 1.19 10.44
N GLY A 520 -11.15 0.04 10.99
CA GLY A 520 -10.29 -0.98 10.36
C GLY A 520 -11.07 -2.06 9.60
N ASN A 521 -10.46 -2.58 8.54
CA ASN A 521 -11.05 -3.67 7.74
C ASN A 521 -11.16 -4.98 8.53
N TYR A 522 -12.12 -5.85 8.14
CA TYR A 522 -12.23 -7.23 8.61
C TYR A 522 -11.12 -8.10 8.01
N ASN A 523 -9.89 -7.91 8.51
CA ASN A 523 -8.72 -8.61 8.04
C ASN A 523 -7.75 -8.81 9.21
N GLU A 524 -7.52 -10.06 9.59
CA GLU A 524 -6.75 -10.47 10.75
C GLU A 524 -5.28 -10.04 10.69
N ASP A 525 -4.72 -9.91 9.49
CA ASP A 525 -3.33 -9.52 9.30
C ASP A 525 -3.13 -8.00 9.40
N THR A 526 -4.04 -7.22 8.79
CA THR A 526 -3.97 -5.77 8.86
C THR A 526 -4.32 -5.23 10.24
N ALA A 527 -5.19 -5.89 10.99
CA ALA A 527 -5.53 -5.52 12.37
C ALA A 527 -4.34 -5.59 13.35
N LYS A 528 -3.26 -6.31 12.99
CA LYS A 528 -2.01 -6.38 13.75
C LYS A 528 -1.04 -5.24 13.42
N LEU A 529 -1.32 -4.45 12.38
CA LEU A 529 -0.40 -3.46 11.83
C LEU A 529 -0.94 -2.04 11.91
N TYR A 530 -2.24 -1.85 11.64
CA TYR A 530 -2.85 -0.53 11.55
C TYR A 530 -3.49 -0.10 12.85
N THR A 531 -3.42 1.20 13.12
CA THR A 531 -4.09 1.82 14.27
C THR A 531 -5.54 2.10 13.90
N ASP A 532 -6.45 1.32 14.49
CA ASP A 532 -7.88 1.40 14.24
C ASP A 532 -8.68 1.29 15.55
N LEU A 533 -9.93 1.77 15.51
CA LEU A 533 -10.89 1.61 16.60
C LEU A 533 -12.00 0.66 16.18
N GLY A 534 -12.42 -0.21 17.08
CA GLY A 534 -13.57 -1.09 16.94
C GLY A 534 -14.47 -1.01 18.15
N LEU A 535 -15.77 -0.96 17.93
CA LEU A 535 -16.81 -0.94 18.98
C LEU A 535 -17.71 -2.16 18.81
N LEU A 536 -17.76 -3.02 19.83
CA LEU A 536 -18.76 -4.08 19.96
C LEU A 536 -19.87 -3.57 20.86
N THR A 537 -21.12 -3.59 20.41
CA THR A 537 -22.26 -3.00 21.13
C THR A 537 -23.56 -3.76 20.90
N THR A 538 -24.45 -3.67 21.87
CA THR A 538 -25.83 -4.11 21.80
C THR A 538 -26.82 -2.94 21.95
N ASP A 539 -26.32 -1.71 21.96
CA ASP A 539 -27.17 -0.51 22.07
C ASP A 539 -28.20 -0.51 20.91
N THR A 540 -29.47 -0.55 21.27
CA THR A 540 -30.57 -0.63 20.31
C THR A 540 -30.63 0.54 19.37
N ARG A 541 -30.22 1.74 19.83
CA ARG A 541 -30.19 2.96 19.02
C ARG A 541 -29.19 2.84 17.85
N ILE A 542 -28.00 2.29 18.13
CA ILE A 542 -26.96 2.06 17.14
C ILE A 542 -27.29 0.88 16.25
N THR A 543 -27.76 -0.23 16.83
CA THR A 543 -28.07 -1.44 16.05
C THR A 543 -29.27 -1.31 15.14
N GLN A 544 -30.24 -0.43 15.47
CA GLN A 544 -31.34 -0.08 14.57
C GLN A 544 -30.84 0.72 13.36
N ASP A 545 -30.04 1.75 13.57
CA ASP A 545 -29.42 2.51 12.47
C ASP A 545 -28.58 1.60 11.56
N ILE A 546 -27.86 0.63 12.14
CA ILE A 546 -27.06 -0.35 11.37
C ILE A 546 -27.99 -1.23 10.52
N ALA A 547 -29.09 -1.72 11.08
CA ALA A 547 -30.06 -2.52 10.35
C ALA A 547 -30.66 -1.73 9.18
N GLU A 548 -31.02 -0.48 9.40
CA GLU A 548 -31.52 0.41 8.36
C GLU A 548 -30.45 0.72 7.31
N PHE A 549 -29.20 0.93 7.72
CA PHE A 549 -28.07 1.11 6.80
C PHE A 549 -27.90 -0.11 5.89
N PHE A 550 -27.98 -1.33 6.43
CA PHE A 550 -27.95 -2.54 5.59
C PHE A 550 -29.13 -2.58 4.60
N ASN A 551 -30.33 -2.15 4.98
CA ASN A 551 -31.46 -2.07 4.05
C ASN A 551 -31.24 -1.06 2.93
N VAL A 552 -30.53 0.04 3.20
CA VAL A 552 -30.13 1.03 2.18
C VAL A 552 -29.16 0.42 1.16
N ILE A 553 -28.12 -0.27 1.64
CA ILE A 553 -27.08 -0.79 0.76
C ILE A 553 -27.48 -2.09 0.04
N THR A 554 -28.54 -2.77 0.48
CA THR A 554 -29.03 -4.03 -0.10
C THR A 554 -30.37 -3.91 -0.81
N GLY A 555 -31.16 -2.89 -0.57
CA GLY A 555 -32.56 -2.89 -0.96
C GLY A 555 -33.15 -1.58 -1.46
N HIS A 556 -32.34 -0.57 -1.83
CA HIS A 556 -32.84 0.75 -2.31
C HIS A 556 -33.72 1.51 -1.31
N SER A 557 -33.64 1.20 0.00
CA SER A 557 -34.26 2.03 1.02
C SER A 557 -33.56 3.39 1.12
N MET A 558 -34.31 4.46 1.33
CA MET A 558 -33.79 5.83 1.45
C MET A 558 -34.34 6.50 2.72
N PRO A 559 -33.79 6.16 3.91
CA PRO A 559 -34.20 6.84 5.14
C PRO A 559 -33.87 8.32 5.07
N THR A 560 -34.69 9.14 5.69
CA THR A 560 -34.51 10.57 5.73
C THR A 560 -33.30 10.98 6.56
N HIS A 561 -33.02 10.26 7.64
CA HIS A 561 -31.87 10.45 8.53
C HIS A 561 -31.63 9.19 9.36
N TYR A 562 -30.42 9.09 9.91
CA TYR A 562 -30.10 8.16 10.99
C TYR A 562 -30.06 8.93 12.32
N GLU A 563 -30.42 8.30 13.41
CA GLU A 563 -30.41 8.97 14.71
C GLU A 563 -28.99 9.10 15.28
N HIS A 564 -28.17 8.08 15.13
CA HIS A 564 -26.84 7.97 15.76
C HIS A 564 -25.70 7.77 14.74
N LEU A 565 -25.96 7.19 13.58
CA LEU A 565 -24.97 7.04 12.54
C LEU A 565 -24.85 8.32 11.69
N ILE A 566 -23.63 8.63 11.28
CA ILE A 566 -23.30 9.67 10.32
C ILE A 566 -22.76 9.01 9.06
N THR A 567 -23.44 9.18 7.93
CA THR A 567 -23.09 8.50 6.67
C THR A 567 -22.47 9.47 5.66
N ALA A 568 -21.46 8.96 4.92
CA ALA A 568 -20.89 9.65 3.77
C ALA A 568 -21.41 9.01 2.47
N PRO A 569 -21.66 9.81 1.40
CA PRO A 569 -21.42 11.26 1.28
C PRO A 569 -22.56 12.15 1.81
N ARG A 570 -23.69 11.57 2.22
CA ARG A 570 -24.93 12.30 2.49
C ARG A 570 -24.83 13.28 3.66
N ASP A 571 -24.42 12.82 4.85
CA ASP A 571 -24.57 13.58 6.09
C ASP A 571 -23.23 14.04 6.69
N MET A 572 -22.17 13.26 6.51
CA MET A 572 -20.92 13.39 7.27
C MET A 572 -20.30 14.78 7.16
N ARG A 573 -20.23 15.33 5.96
CA ARG A 573 -19.61 16.64 5.74
C ARG A 573 -20.33 17.75 6.52
N ASN A 574 -21.64 17.84 6.35
CA ASN A 574 -22.42 18.90 7.01
C ASN A 574 -22.38 18.75 8.52
N ARG A 575 -22.49 17.51 9.03
CA ARG A 575 -22.43 17.25 10.45
C ARG A 575 -21.08 17.61 11.08
N LEU A 576 -19.97 17.36 10.37
CA LEU A 576 -18.63 17.78 10.82
C LEU A 576 -18.49 19.31 10.83
N ILE A 577 -19.01 19.99 9.82
CA ILE A 577 -19.03 21.47 9.78
C ILE A 577 -19.83 22.04 10.95
N ASP A 578 -21.02 21.49 11.25
CA ASP A 578 -21.85 21.91 12.39
C ASP A 578 -21.11 21.73 13.72
N MET A 579 -20.39 20.62 13.90
CA MET A 579 -19.57 20.36 15.08
C MET A 579 -18.43 21.38 15.19
N ILE A 580 -17.75 21.70 14.10
CA ILE A 580 -16.70 22.73 14.06
C ILE A 580 -17.29 24.09 14.43
N GLN A 581 -18.43 24.43 13.86
CA GLN A 581 -19.12 25.71 14.17
C GLN A 581 -19.48 25.80 15.66
N THR A 582 -19.95 24.70 16.25
CA THR A 582 -20.27 24.63 17.67
C THR A 582 -19.03 24.92 18.53
N GLU A 583 -17.87 24.35 18.20
CA GLU A 583 -16.62 24.62 18.92
C GLU A 583 -16.13 26.05 18.72
N MET A 584 -16.29 26.61 17.53
CA MET A 584 -15.99 28.02 17.28
C MET A 584 -16.86 28.96 18.12
N ASP A 585 -18.13 28.65 18.26
CA ASP A 585 -19.09 29.48 19.04
C ASP A 585 -18.85 29.32 20.55
N ASN A 586 -18.49 28.11 21.03
CA ASN A 586 -18.03 27.87 22.38
C ASN A 586 -16.80 28.73 22.71
N HIS A 587 -15.80 28.75 21.81
CA HIS A 587 -14.61 29.57 21.98
C HIS A 587 -14.95 31.08 22.07
N LYS A 588 -15.79 31.59 21.14
CA LYS A 588 -16.24 32.98 21.17
C LYS A 588 -16.98 33.33 22.45
N ALA A 589 -17.71 32.37 23.01
CA ALA A 589 -18.44 32.55 24.29
C ALA A 589 -17.53 32.39 25.53
N GLY A 590 -16.20 32.22 25.36
CA GLY A 590 -15.26 32.05 26.46
C GLY A 590 -15.35 30.68 27.15
N LYS A 591 -16.01 29.68 26.54
CA LYS A 591 -16.08 28.32 27.04
C LYS A 591 -14.83 27.51 26.60
N ALA A 592 -14.56 26.44 27.32
CA ALA A 592 -13.55 25.48 26.86
C ALA A 592 -13.97 24.90 25.51
N ALA A 593 -13.08 25.01 24.51
CA ALA A 593 -13.32 24.54 23.15
C ALA A 593 -12.04 24.02 22.54
N GLY A 594 -12.15 23.03 21.67
CA GLY A 594 -10.98 22.48 20.98
C GLY A 594 -11.36 21.47 19.92
N ILE A 595 -10.55 21.39 18.85
CA ILE A 595 -10.70 20.41 17.79
C ILE A 595 -9.41 19.64 17.67
N CYS A 596 -9.50 18.32 17.78
CA CYS A 596 -8.37 17.40 17.53
C CYS A 596 -8.70 16.47 16.38
N TRP A 597 -7.89 16.49 15.33
CA TRP A 597 -8.08 15.67 14.14
C TRP A 597 -6.92 14.69 13.98
N LYS A 598 -7.26 13.41 13.84
CA LYS A 598 -6.33 12.39 13.36
C LYS A 598 -6.85 11.88 12.01
N ILE A 599 -6.21 12.30 10.92
CA ILE A 599 -6.68 12.05 9.56
C ILE A 599 -5.49 11.88 8.62
N ASN A 600 -5.61 10.99 7.65
CA ASN A 600 -4.57 10.77 6.64
C ASN A 600 -4.53 11.90 5.60
N SER A 601 -5.70 12.42 5.23
CA SER A 601 -5.81 13.44 4.19
C SER A 601 -7.12 14.22 4.38
N LEU A 602 -7.03 15.53 4.48
CA LEU A 602 -8.17 16.44 4.45
C LEU A 602 -8.29 16.99 3.03
N GLN A 603 -9.34 16.63 2.32
CA GLN A 603 -9.53 16.99 0.90
C GLN A 603 -10.71 17.94 0.68
N ASP A 604 -11.57 18.11 1.64
CA ASP A 604 -12.69 19.03 1.55
C ASP A 604 -12.20 20.48 1.68
N THR A 605 -12.49 21.32 0.69
CA THR A 605 -11.99 22.69 0.61
C THR A 605 -12.78 23.67 1.48
N LEU A 606 -13.92 23.28 2.04
CA LEU A 606 -14.76 24.10 2.91
C LEU A 606 -14.54 23.81 4.40
N THR A 607 -14.06 22.63 4.72
CA THR A 607 -13.65 22.26 6.08
C THR A 607 -12.29 22.83 6.42
#